data_513239c9516876dbfb9ec4fd846d3cbd
#
_entry.id   513239c9516876dbfb9ec4fd846d3cbd
#
_cell.length_a   1.000
_cell.length_b   1.000
_cell.length_c   1.000
_cell.angle_alpha   90.00
_cell.angle_beta   90.00
_cell.angle_gamma   90.00
#
_symmetry.space_group_name_H-M   'P 1'
#
loop_
_entity.id
_entity.type
_entity.pdbx_description
1 polymer ?
#
loop_
_entity_poly.entity_id
_entity_poly.type
_entity_poly.pdbx_seq_one_letter_code
_entity_poly.pdbx_strand_id
1 'polypeptide(L)'
;KFNLSDYSVNIPFSKIVQAEHQALQVMIDSNENPIVDFLLRNGFICKRHCYTLTVNKKDLKIEINNKLSLHFFNTESPDYRTCCQLLYKYYKQVHQSVSPLTANIDTFIQEVPTKTGYYSTNELGEIDNLVFTENNEIAYICSWDRFSSNNFIETILVKMFQNYPSIFFEADDTDWMAYQLLSYFKINKNNSFNTYIFPN
;
A
#
# COMPACT_ATOMS: atom_id res chain seq x y z
N LYS A 1 18.51 -16.82 3.45
CA LYS A 1 17.61 -17.35 2.40
C LYS A 1 17.51 -18.86 2.59
N PHE A 2 16.36 -19.36 2.99
CA PHE A 2 16.14 -20.79 3.16
C PHE A 2 15.54 -21.34 1.86
N ASN A 3 16.09 -22.43 1.36
CA ASN A 3 15.48 -23.22 0.30
C ASN A 3 14.97 -24.51 0.96
N LEU A 4 13.69 -24.57 1.30
CA LEU A 4 13.07 -25.75 1.89
C LEU A 4 12.54 -26.63 0.76
N SER A 5 13.22 -27.72 0.51
CA SER A 5 12.72 -28.80 -0.35
C SER A 5 11.74 -29.72 0.40
N ASP A 6 11.68 -29.64 1.72
CA ASP A 6 10.84 -30.48 2.59
C ASP A 6 10.22 -29.62 3.70
N TYR A 7 8.91 -29.47 3.67
CA TYR A 7 8.11 -28.74 4.67
C TYR A 7 7.74 -29.58 5.90
N SER A 8 8.25 -30.79 6.03
CA SER A 8 8.11 -31.62 7.23
C SER A 8 9.15 -31.34 8.31
N VAL A 9 10.18 -30.56 7.97
CA VAL A 9 11.29 -30.24 8.86
C VAL A 9 10.82 -29.32 10.00
N ASN A 10 11.19 -29.70 11.23
CA ASN A 10 10.95 -28.85 12.41
C ASN A 10 12.10 -27.82 12.55
N ILE A 11 11.83 -26.56 12.28
CA ILE A 11 12.78 -25.47 12.40
C ILE A 11 12.58 -24.79 13.77
N PRO A 12 13.62 -24.59 14.58
CA PRO A 12 13.49 -23.96 15.89
C PRO A 12 13.44 -22.42 15.76
N PHE A 13 12.36 -21.88 15.17
CA PHE A 13 12.21 -20.44 14.92
C PHE A 13 12.34 -19.59 16.19
N SER A 14 11.84 -20.07 17.33
CA SER A 14 11.99 -19.37 18.61
C SER A 14 13.44 -19.18 19.04
N LYS A 15 14.31 -20.17 18.76
CA LYS A 15 15.74 -20.04 19.07
C LYS A 15 16.43 -19.05 18.11
N ILE A 16 15.99 -18.98 16.84
CA ILE A 16 16.51 -18.02 15.87
C ILE A 16 16.13 -16.61 16.31
N VAL A 17 14.85 -16.38 16.65
CA VAL A 17 14.36 -15.08 17.12
C VAL A 17 15.10 -14.63 18.40
N GLN A 18 15.32 -15.55 19.35
CA GLN A 18 16.08 -15.27 20.57
C GLN A 18 17.55 -14.89 20.29
N ALA A 19 18.18 -15.54 19.31
CA ALA A 19 19.56 -15.26 18.95
C ALA A 19 19.72 -13.94 18.18
N GLU A 20 18.78 -13.64 17.28
CA GLU A 20 18.81 -12.44 16.43
C GLU A 20 18.16 -11.22 17.10
N HIS A 21 17.40 -11.40 18.19
CA HIS A 21 16.62 -10.35 18.88
C HIS A 21 15.66 -9.59 17.93
N GLN A 22 15.16 -10.27 16.90
CA GLN A 22 14.29 -9.71 15.88
C GLN A 22 13.20 -10.72 15.48
N ALA A 23 12.01 -10.21 15.19
CA ALA A 23 10.96 -11.02 14.57
C ALA A 23 11.38 -11.51 13.18
N LEU A 24 10.92 -12.70 12.79
CA LEU A 24 11.15 -13.21 11.43
C LEU A 24 9.97 -12.82 10.55
N GLN A 25 10.26 -12.40 9.33
CA GLN A 25 9.26 -12.01 8.33
C GLN A 25 9.41 -12.84 7.06
N VAL A 26 8.29 -13.29 6.52
CA VAL A 26 8.19 -13.96 5.22
C VAL A 26 7.07 -13.29 4.42
N MET A 27 7.37 -12.93 3.18
CA MET A 27 6.39 -12.42 2.23
C MET A 27 6.21 -13.45 1.11
N ILE A 28 4.95 -13.88 0.86
CA ILE A 28 4.68 -14.96 -0.08
C ILE A 28 3.27 -14.86 -0.65
N ASP A 29 3.09 -15.36 -1.89
CA ASP A 29 1.78 -15.47 -2.53
C ASP A 29 0.87 -16.42 -1.72
N SER A 30 -0.40 -16.01 -1.56
CA SER A 30 -1.41 -16.80 -0.83
C SER A 30 -1.70 -18.15 -1.46
N ASN A 31 -1.36 -18.36 -2.73
CA ASN A 31 -1.54 -19.61 -3.45
C ASN A 31 -0.43 -20.64 -3.18
N GLU A 32 0.66 -20.25 -2.54
CA GLU A 32 1.75 -21.14 -2.14
C GLU A 32 1.37 -21.97 -0.91
N ASN A 33 0.27 -22.72 -1.02
CA ASN A 33 -0.36 -23.44 0.07
C ASN A 33 0.60 -24.27 0.94
N PRO A 34 1.56 -25.08 0.38
CA PRO A 34 2.47 -25.86 1.22
C PRO A 34 3.34 -25.00 2.13
N ILE A 35 3.78 -23.81 1.64
CA ILE A 35 4.61 -22.87 2.42
C ILE A 35 3.75 -22.13 3.44
N VAL A 36 2.57 -21.70 3.05
CA VAL A 36 1.61 -21.04 3.95
C VAL A 36 1.25 -21.94 5.11
N ASP A 37 0.88 -23.21 4.83
CA ASP A 37 0.57 -24.21 5.85
C ASP A 37 1.77 -24.50 6.76
N PHE A 38 2.97 -24.55 6.21
CA PHE A 38 4.20 -24.70 6.99
C PHE A 38 4.40 -23.52 7.94
N LEU A 39 4.27 -22.29 7.45
CA LEU A 39 4.44 -21.08 8.27
C LEU A 39 3.43 -21.06 9.43
N LEU A 40 2.14 -21.29 9.13
CA LEU A 40 1.06 -21.26 10.13
C LEU A 40 1.27 -22.33 11.21
N ARG A 41 1.62 -23.59 10.81
CA ARG A 41 1.92 -24.67 11.75
C ARG A 41 3.11 -24.40 12.65
N ASN A 42 4.05 -23.59 12.20
CA ASN A 42 5.25 -23.20 12.95
C ASN A 42 5.08 -21.89 13.73
N GLY A 43 3.87 -21.35 13.88
CA GLY A 43 3.58 -20.21 14.73
C GLY A 43 3.73 -18.84 14.07
N PHE A 44 3.91 -18.79 12.75
CA PHE A 44 3.80 -17.52 12.03
C PHE A 44 2.34 -17.06 11.98
N ILE A 45 2.15 -15.75 12.00
CA ILE A 45 0.83 -15.11 11.93
C ILE A 45 0.79 -14.23 10.69
N CYS A 46 -0.26 -14.36 9.87
CA CYS A 46 -0.48 -13.43 8.77
C CYS A 46 -0.83 -12.06 9.34
N LYS A 47 -0.05 -11.06 9.00
CA LYS A 47 -0.17 -9.67 9.50
C LYS A 47 -0.61 -8.68 8.43
N ARG A 48 -0.50 -9.03 7.15
CA ARG A 48 -0.89 -8.17 6.05
C ARG A 48 -1.25 -9.00 4.82
N HIS A 49 -2.30 -8.56 4.12
CA HIS A 49 -2.64 -9.01 2.78
C HIS A 49 -2.43 -7.82 1.82
N CYS A 50 -1.58 -7.99 0.83
CA CYS A 50 -1.37 -7.03 -0.24
C CYS A 50 -2.04 -7.54 -1.52
N TYR A 51 -2.98 -6.78 -2.05
CA TYR A 51 -3.70 -7.07 -3.28
C TYR A 51 -3.11 -6.24 -4.41
N THR A 52 -2.62 -6.89 -5.46
CA THR A 52 -2.11 -6.25 -6.67
C THR A 52 -3.18 -6.32 -7.76
N LEU A 53 -3.62 -5.18 -8.29
CA LEU A 53 -4.77 -5.10 -9.17
C LEU A 53 -4.53 -4.28 -10.43
N THR A 54 -5.06 -4.81 -11.53
CA THR A 54 -5.31 -4.03 -12.74
C THR A 54 -6.82 -4.00 -12.98
N VAL A 55 -7.42 -2.82 -12.92
CA VAL A 55 -8.87 -2.61 -12.96
C VAL A 55 -9.26 -1.72 -14.13
N ASN A 56 -10.47 -1.93 -14.65
CA ASN A 56 -11.09 -1.10 -15.69
C ASN A 56 -12.28 -0.32 -15.11
N LYS A 57 -12.75 0.68 -15.80
CA LYS A 57 -13.93 1.45 -15.40
C LYS A 57 -15.18 0.60 -15.20
N LYS A 58 -15.35 -0.48 -15.98
CA LYS A 58 -16.47 -1.44 -15.85
C LYS A 58 -16.46 -2.24 -14.54
N ASP A 59 -15.31 -2.31 -13.87
CA ASP A 59 -15.15 -3.05 -12.62
C ASP A 59 -15.59 -2.22 -11.39
N LEU A 60 -15.93 -0.94 -11.60
CA LEU A 60 -16.48 -0.09 -10.54
C LEU A 60 -17.83 -0.63 -10.04
N LYS A 61 -18.03 -0.54 -8.74
CA LYS A 61 -19.29 -0.88 -8.06
C LYS A 61 -20.32 0.23 -8.09
N ILE A 62 -19.86 1.48 -8.20
CA ILE A 62 -20.66 2.70 -8.14
C ILE A 62 -20.23 3.65 -9.25
N GLU A 63 -21.11 4.58 -9.60
CA GLU A 63 -20.74 5.72 -10.42
C GLU A 63 -19.82 6.65 -9.62
N ILE A 64 -18.79 7.15 -10.30
CA ILE A 64 -17.81 8.07 -9.73
C ILE A 64 -17.94 9.44 -10.37
N ASN A 65 -17.76 10.50 -9.57
CA ASN A 65 -17.88 11.87 -10.01
C ASN A 65 -16.65 12.69 -9.60
N ASN A 66 -16.34 13.70 -10.43
CA ASN A 66 -15.33 14.69 -10.06
C ASN A 66 -15.92 15.67 -9.04
N LYS A 67 -15.44 15.65 -7.81
CA LYS A 67 -16.01 16.41 -6.68
C LYS A 67 -15.04 17.43 -6.10
N LEU A 68 -13.73 17.30 -6.39
CA LEU A 68 -12.71 18.14 -5.79
C LEU A 68 -11.84 18.82 -6.84
N SER A 69 -11.36 20.01 -6.51
CA SER A 69 -10.27 20.65 -7.22
C SER A 69 -8.95 19.96 -6.82
N LEU A 70 -8.14 19.58 -7.82
CA LEU A 70 -6.85 18.94 -7.61
C LEU A 70 -5.72 19.85 -8.03
N HIS A 71 -4.68 19.89 -7.21
CA HIS A 71 -3.39 20.51 -7.54
C HIS A 71 -2.47 19.42 -8.07
N PHE A 72 -1.94 19.62 -9.28
CA PHE A 72 -0.90 18.74 -9.85
C PHE A 72 0.46 19.16 -9.30
N PHE A 73 1.32 18.19 -9.04
CA PHE A 73 2.73 18.42 -8.74
C PHE A 73 3.64 17.45 -9.47
N ASN A 74 4.88 17.86 -9.66
CA ASN A 74 6.00 17.06 -10.15
C ASN A 74 7.27 17.43 -9.39
N THR A 75 8.41 16.82 -9.75
CA THR A 75 9.70 17.04 -9.10
C THR A 75 10.19 18.50 -9.13
N GLU A 76 9.68 19.32 -10.06
CA GLU A 76 10.02 20.75 -10.20
C GLU A 76 9.06 21.65 -9.41
N SER A 77 7.94 21.09 -8.93
CA SER A 77 6.96 21.85 -8.17
C SER A 77 7.47 22.19 -6.77
N PRO A 78 7.21 23.40 -6.26
CA PRO A 78 7.64 23.81 -4.92
C PRO A 78 7.07 22.89 -3.83
N ASP A 79 5.90 22.29 -4.06
CA ASP A 79 5.21 21.43 -3.10
C ASP A 79 5.70 19.98 -3.12
N TYR A 80 6.53 19.56 -4.11
CA TYR A 80 6.96 18.17 -4.25
C TYR A 80 7.60 17.62 -2.97
N ARG A 81 8.55 18.38 -2.38
CA ARG A 81 9.22 17.93 -1.15
C ARG A 81 8.23 17.82 0.02
N THR A 82 7.29 18.74 0.12
CA THR A 82 6.21 18.69 1.12
C THR A 82 5.35 17.46 0.94
N CYS A 83 4.93 17.15 -0.29
CA CYS A 83 4.17 15.94 -0.62
C CYS A 83 4.96 14.66 -0.24
N CYS A 84 6.26 14.60 -0.54
CA CYS A 84 7.11 13.48 -0.14
C CYS A 84 7.22 13.34 1.39
N GLN A 85 7.32 14.45 2.13
CA GLN A 85 7.35 14.44 3.60
C GLN A 85 6.04 13.94 4.21
N LEU A 86 4.92 14.32 3.61
CA LEU A 86 3.60 13.86 4.01
C LEU A 86 3.44 12.36 3.73
N LEU A 87 3.82 11.90 2.53
CA LEU A 87 3.84 10.47 2.19
C LEU A 87 4.72 9.68 3.18
N TYR A 88 5.92 10.17 3.49
CA TYR A 88 6.81 9.51 4.46
C TYR A 88 6.15 9.30 5.82
N LYS A 89 5.50 10.33 6.35
CA LYS A 89 4.80 10.27 7.64
C LYS A 89 3.66 9.24 7.60
N TYR A 90 2.85 9.30 6.53
CA TYR A 90 1.74 8.38 6.34
C TYR A 90 2.23 6.93 6.18
N TYR A 91 3.19 6.71 5.28
CA TYR A 91 3.79 5.39 5.01
C TYR A 91 4.36 4.76 6.29
N LYS A 92 5.12 5.54 7.07
CA LYS A 92 5.65 5.10 8.36
C LYS A 92 4.56 4.66 9.33
N GLN A 93 3.45 5.38 9.38
CA GLN A 93 2.32 5.08 10.26
C GLN A 93 1.61 3.78 9.87
N VAL A 94 1.25 3.63 8.60
CA VAL A 94 0.45 2.47 8.15
C VAL A 94 1.25 1.18 8.09
N HIS A 95 2.58 1.25 7.93
CA HIS A 95 3.47 0.08 7.91
C HIS A 95 4.11 -0.26 9.27
N GLN A 96 3.90 0.57 10.31
CA GLN A 96 4.56 0.43 11.61
C GLN A 96 4.38 -0.96 12.24
N SER A 97 3.20 -1.56 12.10
CA SER A 97 2.85 -2.83 12.76
C SER A 97 3.36 -4.08 12.03
N VAL A 98 3.77 -3.95 10.77
CA VAL A 98 4.11 -5.08 9.91
C VAL A 98 5.55 -5.00 9.38
N SER A 99 5.90 -3.86 8.79
CA SER A 99 7.20 -3.61 8.16
C SER A 99 7.64 -2.19 8.50
N PRO A 100 8.09 -1.92 9.74
CA PRO A 100 8.48 -0.58 10.15
C PRO A 100 9.51 0.02 9.21
N LEU A 101 9.24 1.23 8.70
CA LEU A 101 10.17 1.95 7.85
C LEU A 101 11.39 2.38 8.65
N THR A 102 12.58 1.90 8.25
CA THR A 102 13.86 2.22 8.88
C THR A 102 14.63 3.33 8.15
N ALA A 103 14.30 3.60 6.88
CA ALA A 103 14.92 4.66 6.10
C ALA A 103 14.63 6.04 6.72
N ASN A 104 15.62 6.94 6.67
CA ASN A 104 15.40 8.34 6.95
C ASN A 104 14.65 9.03 5.80
N ILE A 105 14.20 10.26 6.03
CA ILE A 105 13.39 10.99 5.06
C ILE A 105 14.09 11.24 3.71
N ASP A 106 15.40 11.51 3.72
CA ASP A 106 16.13 11.83 2.49
C ASP A 106 16.34 10.56 1.63
N THR A 107 16.65 9.43 2.25
CA THR A 107 16.70 8.12 1.58
C THR A 107 15.31 7.74 1.03
N PHE A 108 14.25 7.93 1.81
CA PHE A 108 12.89 7.64 1.38
C PHE A 108 12.49 8.47 0.14
N ILE A 109 12.79 9.78 0.13
CA ILE A 109 12.46 10.66 -0.99
C ILE A 109 13.21 10.23 -2.27
N GLN A 110 14.41 9.68 -2.13
CA GLN A 110 15.20 9.22 -3.28
C GLN A 110 14.68 7.90 -3.87
N GLU A 111 14.13 7.02 -3.05
CA GLU A 111 13.89 5.61 -3.42
C GLU A 111 12.40 5.26 -3.61
N VAL A 112 11.50 5.98 -2.97
CA VAL A 112 10.10 5.52 -2.84
C VAL A 112 9.10 6.30 -3.68
N PRO A 113 8.97 7.65 -3.59
CA PRO A 113 7.89 8.34 -4.29
C PRO A 113 8.11 8.39 -5.79
N THR A 114 7.03 8.30 -6.56
CA THR A 114 7.04 8.61 -7.99
C THR A 114 7.23 10.11 -8.23
N LYS A 115 7.47 10.49 -9.48
CA LYS A 115 7.84 11.87 -9.84
C LYS A 115 6.65 12.82 -9.95
N THR A 116 5.44 12.30 -9.97
CA THR A 116 4.23 13.11 -10.19
C THR A 116 3.09 12.67 -9.28
N GLY A 117 2.12 13.57 -9.10
CA GLY A 117 0.93 13.26 -8.34
C GLY A 117 -0.05 14.42 -8.27
N TYR A 118 -1.05 14.26 -7.41
CA TYR A 118 -2.09 15.25 -7.16
C TYR A 118 -2.38 15.34 -5.66
N TYR A 119 -2.79 16.53 -5.22
CA TYR A 119 -3.30 16.71 -3.87
C TYR A 119 -4.54 17.60 -3.87
N SER A 120 -5.34 17.51 -2.81
CA SER A 120 -6.36 18.48 -2.44
C SER A 120 -5.99 19.17 -1.14
N THR A 121 -6.63 20.30 -0.89
CA THR A 121 -6.46 21.05 0.35
C THR A 121 -7.78 21.23 1.06
N ASN A 122 -7.73 21.30 2.38
CA ASN A 122 -8.85 21.70 3.21
C ASN A 122 -9.13 23.22 3.11
N GLU A 123 -10.15 23.69 3.83
CA GLU A 123 -10.54 25.12 3.85
C GLU A 123 -9.43 26.05 4.40
N LEU A 124 -8.45 25.52 5.14
CA LEU A 124 -7.31 26.24 5.66
C LEU A 124 -6.12 26.28 4.68
N GLY A 125 -6.25 25.65 3.51
CA GLY A 125 -5.18 25.53 2.51
C GLY A 125 -4.14 24.45 2.84
N GLU A 126 -4.36 23.61 3.83
CA GLU A 126 -3.48 22.49 4.18
C GLU A 126 -3.77 21.28 3.31
N ILE A 127 -2.74 20.54 2.88
CA ILE A 127 -2.90 19.30 2.12
C ILE A 127 -3.59 18.26 3.01
N ASP A 128 -4.79 17.84 2.64
CA ASP A 128 -5.61 16.86 3.34
C ASP A 128 -5.67 15.49 2.65
N ASN A 129 -5.46 15.46 1.33
CA ASN A 129 -5.37 14.23 0.55
C ASN A 129 -4.24 14.33 -0.48
N LEU A 130 -3.59 13.21 -0.76
CA LEU A 130 -2.41 13.13 -1.59
C LEU A 130 -2.37 11.81 -2.35
N VAL A 131 -2.01 11.84 -3.63
CA VAL A 131 -1.76 10.67 -4.45
C VAL A 131 -0.48 10.86 -5.26
N PHE A 132 0.34 9.82 -5.32
CA PHE A 132 1.45 9.72 -6.26
C PHE A 132 1.07 8.78 -7.39
N THR A 133 1.34 9.19 -8.63
CA THR A 133 0.94 8.43 -9.83
C THR A 133 2.12 8.31 -10.79
N GLU A 134 2.18 7.17 -11.49
CA GLU A 134 3.12 6.97 -12.58
C GLU A 134 2.41 6.25 -13.74
N ASN A 135 2.28 6.93 -14.89
CA ASN A 135 1.46 6.42 -16.00
C ASN A 135 0.05 6.05 -15.53
N ASN A 136 -0.36 4.78 -15.71
CA ASN A 136 -1.65 4.27 -15.27
C ASN A 136 -1.64 3.71 -13.83
N GLU A 137 -0.56 3.90 -13.09
CA GLU A 137 -0.42 3.43 -11.73
C GLU A 137 -0.83 4.50 -10.72
N ILE A 138 -1.60 4.10 -9.72
CA ILE A 138 -1.75 4.81 -8.44
C ILE A 138 -0.76 4.15 -7.48
N ALA A 139 0.44 4.75 -7.37
CA ALA A 139 1.54 4.18 -6.60
C ALA A 139 1.33 4.33 -5.08
N TYR A 140 0.86 5.51 -4.65
CA TYR A 140 0.54 5.78 -3.24
C TYR A 140 -0.67 6.70 -3.16
N ILE A 141 -1.57 6.43 -2.21
CA ILE A 141 -2.72 7.28 -1.92
C ILE A 141 -2.85 7.45 -0.41
N CYS A 142 -2.94 8.69 0.05
CA CYS A 142 -2.99 9.03 1.47
C CYS A 142 -4.09 10.05 1.75
N SER A 143 -4.66 10.00 2.94
CA SER A 143 -5.56 11.03 3.44
C SER A 143 -5.38 11.20 4.95
N TRP A 144 -5.57 12.42 5.43
CA TRP A 144 -5.63 12.76 6.85
C TRP A 144 -7.03 13.10 7.30
N ASP A 145 -7.98 13.16 6.33
CA ASP A 145 -9.40 13.39 6.59
C ASP A 145 -10.27 12.29 5.99
N ARG A 146 -10.92 11.51 6.86
CA ARG A 146 -11.84 10.45 6.43
C ARG A 146 -13.11 10.95 5.76
N PHE A 147 -13.47 12.22 5.96
CA PHE A 147 -14.70 12.79 5.36
C PHE A 147 -14.46 13.17 3.90
N SER A 148 -13.30 13.73 3.57
CA SER A 148 -12.95 14.12 2.20
C SER A 148 -12.40 12.96 1.36
N SER A 149 -11.93 11.88 1.98
CA SER A 149 -11.23 10.77 1.32
C SER A 149 -12.02 10.10 0.19
N ASN A 150 -13.33 9.87 0.37
CA ASN A 150 -14.19 9.31 -0.69
C ASN A 150 -14.25 10.22 -1.91
N ASN A 151 -14.47 11.52 -1.70
CA ASN A 151 -14.51 12.49 -2.79
C ASN A 151 -13.17 12.59 -3.52
N PHE A 152 -12.06 12.46 -2.79
CA PHE A 152 -10.73 12.44 -3.36
C PHE A 152 -10.50 11.20 -4.21
N ILE A 153 -10.80 10.00 -3.70
CA ILE A 153 -10.68 8.74 -4.47
C ILE A 153 -11.51 8.84 -5.76
N GLU A 154 -12.78 9.25 -5.68
CA GLU A 154 -13.64 9.36 -6.87
C GLU A 154 -13.05 10.32 -7.90
N THR A 155 -12.56 11.49 -7.45
CA THR A 155 -11.94 12.49 -8.33
C THR A 155 -10.69 11.95 -9.02
N ILE A 156 -9.83 11.24 -8.28
CA ILE A 156 -8.63 10.60 -8.84
C ILE A 156 -9.02 9.50 -9.85
N LEU A 157 -9.99 8.65 -9.52
CA LEU A 157 -10.45 7.60 -10.42
C LEU A 157 -11.05 8.17 -11.72
N VAL A 158 -11.84 9.24 -11.64
CA VAL A 158 -12.34 9.94 -12.83
C VAL A 158 -11.17 10.41 -13.70
N LYS A 159 -10.19 11.07 -13.09
CA LYS A 159 -9.01 11.61 -13.80
C LYS A 159 -8.18 10.50 -14.43
N MET A 160 -7.93 9.41 -13.72
CA MET A 160 -7.15 8.28 -14.22
C MET A 160 -7.87 7.58 -15.38
N PHE A 161 -9.17 7.30 -15.27
CA PHE A 161 -9.95 6.66 -16.34
C PHE A 161 -10.26 7.56 -17.54
N GLN A 162 -10.03 8.87 -17.45
CA GLN A 162 -10.04 9.77 -18.60
C GLN A 162 -8.79 9.58 -19.48
N ASN A 163 -7.66 9.23 -18.87
CA ASN A 163 -6.37 9.13 -19.54
C ASN A 163 -5.97 7.68 -19.86
N TYR A 164 -6.46 6.70 -19.11
CA TYR A 164 -6.04 5.30 -19.18
C TYR A 164 -7.25 4.36 -19.22
N PRO A 165 -7.23 3.33 -20.09
CA PRO A 165 -8.31 2.33 -20.15
C PRO A 165 -8.34 1.42 -18.92
N SER A 166 -7.19 1.23 -18.26
CA SER A 166 -7.03 0.47 -17.04
C SER A 166 -6.11 1.18 -16.07
N ILE A 167 -6.31 0.92 -14.78
CA ILE A 167 -5.51 1.47 -13.67
C ILE A 167 -4.87 0.32 -12.93
N PHE A 168 -3.60 0.47 -12.58
CA PHE A 168 -2.86 -0.44 -11.71
C PHE A 168 -2.69 0.18 -10.32
N PHE A 169 -2.83 -0.61 -9.26
CA PHE A 169 -2.49 -0.23 -7.90
C PHE A 169 -2.30 -1.45 -7.00
N GLU A 170 -1.59 -1.23 -5.90
CA GLU A 170 -1.49 -2.17 -4.80
C GLU A 170 -2.31 -1.67 -3.60
N ALA A 171 -2.91 -2.58 -2.86
CA ALA A 171 -3.69 -2.24 -1.69
C ALA A 171 -3.40 -3.20 -0.54
N ASP A 172 -2.74 -2.69 0.47
CA ASP A 172 -2.53 -3.38 1.75
C ASP A 172 -3.77 -3.25 2.64
N ASP A 173 -4.17 -4.32 3.31
CA ASP A 173 -5.28 -4.27 4.28
C ASP A 173 -4.92 -3.50 5.57
N THR A 174 -3.63 -3.21 5.78
CA THR A 174 -3.13 -2.35 6.87
C THR A 174 -3.12 -0.87 6.50
N ASP A 175 -3.21 -0.53 5.21
CA ASP A 175 -3.35 0.84 4.70
C ASP A 175 -4.83 1.13 4.42
N TRP A 176 -5.47 1.88 5.32
CA TRP A 176 -6.89 2.14 5.24
C TRP A 176 -7.31 2.89 3.96
N MET A 177 -6.44 3.78 3.43
CA MET A 177 -6.75 4.56 2.24
C MET A 177 -6.63 3.71 0.96
N ALA A 178 -5.57 2.90 0.84
CA ALA A 178 -5.41 1.95 -0.25
C ALA A 178 -6.53 0.88 -0.21
N TYR A 179 -6.89 0.40 1.00
CA TYR A 179 -7.98 -0.55 1.17
C TYR A 179 -9.37 0.08 0.87
N GLN A 180 -9.55 1.37 1.13
CA GLN A 180 -10.75 2.10 0.73
C GLN A 180 -10.83 2.25 -0.79
N LEU A 181 -9.72 2.58 -1.48
CA LEU A 181 -9.65 2.58 -2.95
C LEU A 181 -10.04 1.21 -3.51
N LEU A 182 -9.51 0.13 -2.94
CA LEU A 182 -9.86 -1.25 -3.31
C LEU A 182 -11.37 -1.51 -3.24
N SER A 183 -12.06 -0.93 -2.27
CA SER A 183 -13.49 -1.14 -2.04
C SER A 183 -14.38 -0.65 -3.17
N TYR A 184 -13.91 0.25 -4.02
CA TYR A 184 -14.63 0.78 -5.17
C TYR A 184 -14.81 -0.24 -6.30
N PHE A 185 -14.03 -1.33 -6.31
CA PHE A 185 -14.00 -2.29 -7.41
C PHE A 185 -14.62 -3.64 -7.07
N LYS A 186 -15.23 -4.27 -8.08
CA LYS A 186 -15.66 -5.68 -8.04
C LYS A 186 -14.43 -6.55 -8.28
N ILE A 187 -13.83 -7.02 -7.20
CA ILE A 187 -12.60 -7.80 -7.23
C ILE A 187 -12.77 -9.16 -6.57
N ASN A 188 -11.97 -10.11 -7.03
CA ASN A 188 -11.76 -11.36 -6.33
C ASN A 188 -10.54 -11.20 -5.39
N LYS A 189 -10.76 -11.37 -4.10
CA LYS A 189 -9.72 -11.27 -3.06
C LYS A 189 -9.01 -12.61 -2.78
N ASN A 190 -9.13 -13.57 -3.66
CA ASN A 190 -8.56 -14.91 -3.42
C ASN A 190 -7.03 -14.95 -3.55
N ASN A 191 -6.45 -13.98 -4.25
CA ASN A 191 -5.01 -13.91 -4.49
C ASN A 191 -4.46 -12.64 -3.85
N SER A 192 -3.48 -12.82 -2.98
CA SER A 192 -2.78 -11.72 -2.32
C SER A 192 -1.34 -12.12 -2.03
N PHE A 193 -0.45 -11.14 -1.95
CA PHE A 193 0.93 -11.32 -1.50
C PHE A 193 0.98 -11.01 -0.01
N ASN A 194 1.09 -12.06 0.82
CA ASN A 194 0.87 -11.95 2.25
C ASN A 194 2.17 -11.82 3.03
N THR A 195 2.11 -11.08 4.12
CA THR A 195 3.22 -10.96 5.07
C THR A 195 2.91 -11.76 6.33
N TYR A 196 3.75 -12.75 6.60
CA TYR A 196 3.71 -13.59 7.79
C TYR A 196 4.84 -13.21 8.73
N ILE A 197 4.53 -13.12 10.03
CA ILE A 197 5.50 -12.75 11.07
C ILE A 197 5.51 -13.82 12.15
N PHE A 198 6.71 -14.32 12.48
CA PHE A 198 6.95 -15.04 13.71
C PHE A 198 7.37 -14.01 14.77
N PRO A 199 6.56 -13.78 15.81
CA PRO A 199 6.80 -12.71 16.78
C PRO A 199 8.04 -12.97 17.65
N ASN A 200 8.54 -11.89 18.19
CA ASN A 200 9.63 -11.90 19.17
C ASN A 200 9.11 -12.32 20.56
#